data_4246bbc76cee759cae4ca5b892266690
#
_entry.id   4246bbc76cee759cae4ca5b892266690
#
_cell.length_a   1.000
_cell.length_b   1.000
_cell.length_c   1.000
_cell.angle_alpha   90.00
_cell.angle_beta   90.00
_cell.angle_gamma   90.00
#
_symmetry.space_group_name_H-M   'P 1'
#
loop_
_entity.id
_entity.type
_entity.pdbx_description
1 polymer ?
#
loop_
_entity_poly.entity_id
_entity_poly.type
_entity_poly.pdbx_seq_one_letter_code
_entity_poly.pdbx_strand_id
1 'polypeptide(L)'
;MTVTILFLVVLALAYANGANDNFKGVATLFGSGTANYRGALLWATAATLLGSLTAVFLAGQLLKNFSGRGLVDNSLVSNSQYVGAVALGASLTVLLATRVGMPISTTHSLVGALVGAGWAAGSAVNAGKLGLDFFAPLLGSPFLAIAATTLCYPLLHNARQRIGVTEHTCLCVGQQTVEVVPVASYAAVLQRAEQLSISLGDTVVCRSRYQGHILGIEASVALDHLHYLSAGAVSFARGLNDTPKIAALLLVAPLFGGVGTVLVVALPMALGGLLSARRVAEVMSRRITPMNHGQGFVANLVTSVIVIGASRFGMPVSTTHVSCGALFGIGAITRQAHLRMIATILSAWVTTLPTAALLGAISLRLLVSM
;
A
#
# COMPACT_ATOMS: atom_id res chain seq x y z
N MET A 1 -23.86 16.54 -19.18
CA MET A 1 -23.28 16.66 -17.82
C MET A 1 -22.33 17.83 -17.80
N THR A 2 -22.44 18.72 -16.81
CA THR A 2 -21.53 19.86 -16.67
C THR A 2 -20.14 19.39 -16.16
N VAL A 3 -19.09 20.11 -16.53
CA VAL A 3 -17.71 19.83 -16.05
C VAL A 3 -17.64 19.81 -14.52
N THR A 4 -18.45 20.63 -13.86
CA THR A 4 -18.55 20.67 -12.38
C THR A 4 -19.03 19.33 -11.79
N ILE A 5 -20.04 18.71 -12.38
CA ILE A 5 -20.57 17.41 -11.90
C ILE A 5 -19.51 16.31 -12.10
N LEU A 6 -18.86 16.26 -13.27
CA LEU A 6 -17.75 15.34 -13.51
C LEU A 6 -16.66 15.47 -12.42
N PHE A 7 -16.27 16.70 -12.16
CA PHE A 7 -15.27 17.01 -11.16
C PHE A 7 -15.67 16.47 -9.77
N LEU A 8 -16.87 16.80 -9.32
CA LEU A 8 -17.39 16.35 -8.02
C LEU A 8 -17.44 14.81 -7.90
N VAL A 9 -17.83 14.11 -8.96
CA VAL A 9 -17.91 12.64 -8.97
C VAL A 9 -16.50 12.02 -8.92
N VAL A 10 -15.52 12.61 -9.61
CA VAL A 10 -14.12 12.14 -9.53
C VAL A 10 -13.53 12.41 -8.14
N LEU A 11 -13.86 13.54 -7.50
CA LEU A 11 -13.47 13.79 -6.11
C LEU A 11 -14.11 12.77 -5.15
N ALA A 12 -15.38 12.40 -5.38
CA ALA A 12 -16.04 11.35 -4.60
C ALA A 12 -15.34 9.98 -4.76
N LEU A 13 -14.89 9.64 -5.98
CA LEU A 13 -14.09 8.45 -6.20
C LEU A 13 -12.73 8.51 -5.50
N ALA A 14 -12.07 9.64 -5.56
CA ALA A 14 -10.80 9.85 -4.84
C ALA A 14 -10.97 9.69 -3.32
N TYR A 15 -12.02 10.28 -2.76
CA TYR A 15 -12.40 10.09 -1.36
C TYR A 15 -12.67 8.62 -1.04
N ALA A 16 -13.47 7.93 -1.87
CA ALA A 16 -13.80 6.51 -1.70
C ALA A 16 -12.54 5.63 -1.73
N ASN A 17 -11.62 5.88 -2.66
CA ASN A 17 -10.32 5.20 -2.70
C ASN A 17 -9.55 5.43 -1.40
N GLY A 18 -9.45 6.68 -0.93
CA GLY A 18 -8.80 6.98 0.35
C GLY A 18 -9.41 6.22 1.51
N ALA A 19 -10.73 6.22 1.61
CA ALA A 19 -11.50 5.54 2.67
C ALA A 19 -11.28 4.02 2.69
N ASN A 20 -11.16 3.39 1.53
CA ASN A 20 -10.91 1.94 1.44
C ASN A 20 -9.42 1.57 1.53
N ASP A 21 -8.55 2.37 0.93
CA ASP A 21 -7.20 1.93 0.62
C ASP A 21 -6.11 2.55 1.51
N ASN A 22 -6.35 3.70 2.16
CA ASN A 22 -5.29 4.44 2.86
C ASN A 22 -4.60 3.64 3.96
N PHE A 23 -5.35 2.85 4.72
CA PHE A 23 -4.79 2.10 5.84
C PHE A 23 -4.08 0.80 5.43
N LYS A 24 -4.28 0.33 4.20
CA LYS A 24 -3.69 -0.94 3.73
C LYS A 24 -2.16 -0.96 3.78
N GLY A 25 -1.53 0.18 3.50
CA GLY A 25 -0.08 0.31 3.57
C GLY A 25 0.52 0.18 4.97
N VAL A 26 -0.26 0.52 6.01
CA VAL A 26 0.17 0.52 7.42
C VAL A 26 -0.57 -0.49 8.28
N ALA A 27 -1.36 -1.36 7.66
CA ALA A 27 -2.15 -2.38 8.36
C ALA A 27 -1.27 -3.29 9.22
N THR A 28 -0.07 -3.59 8.75
CA THR A 28 0.92 -4.39 9.46
C THR A 28 1.46 -3.69 10.71
N LEU A 29 1.70 -2.36 10.68
CA LEU A 29 2.13 -1.60 11.86
C LEU A 29 1.10 -1.65 12.99
N PHE A 30 -0.18 -1.50 12.64
CA PHE A 30 -1.27 -1.57 13.61
C PHE A 30 -1.55 -3.00 14.06
N GLY A 31 -1.44 -3.98 13.15
CA GLY A 31 -1.67 -5.39 13.41
C GLY A 31 -0.61 -6.03 14.30
N SER A 32 0.65 -5.65 14.15
CA SER A 32 1.77 -6.12 14.98
C SER A 32 1.91 -5.37 16.31
N GLY A 33 1.19 -4.26 16.49
CA GLY A 33 1.33 -3.41 17.68
C GLY A 33 2.49 -2.41 17.62
N THR A 34 3.22 -2.34 16.49
CA THR A 34 4.34 -1.38 16.29
C THR A 34 3.86 0.07 16.35
N ALA A 35 2.63 0.35 15.89
CA ALA A 35 2.04 1.68 15.93
C ALA A 35 0.59 1.66 16.40
N ASN A 36 0.16 2.76 17.04
CA ASN A 36 -1.26 2.99 17.28
C ASN A 36 -1.99 3.42 15.99
N TYR A 37 -3.33 3.34 16.01
CA TYR A 37 -4.16 3.65 14.83
C TYR A 37 -3.89 5.05 14.24
N ARG A 38 -3.81 6.09 15.10
CA ARG A 38 -3.62 7.48 14.66
C ARG A 38 -2.25 7.70 14.03
N GLY A 39 -1.19 7.21 14.67
CA GLY A 39 0.18 7.32 14.16
C GLY A 39 0.33 6.60 12.82
N ALA A 40 -0.18 5.36 12.72
CA ALA A 40 -0.18 4.60 11.47
C ALA A 40 -0.95 5.33 10.36
N LEU A 41 -2.14 5.88 10.67
CA LEU A 41 -2.97 6.61 9.71
C LEU A 41 -2.30 7.88 9.18
N LEU A 42 -1.70 8.68 10.06
CA LEU A 42 -0.98 9.89 9.66
C LEU A 42 0.23 9.57 8.79
N TRP A 43 1.00 8.53 9.17
CA TRP A 43 2.13 8.05 8.37
C TRP A 43 1.71 7.58 6.99
N ALA A 44 0.62 6.76 6.91
CA ALA A 44 0.05 6.33 5.64
C ALA A 44 -0.35 7.51 4.76
N THR A 45 -1.03 8.50 5.34
CA THR A 45 -1.52 9.68 4.61
C THR A 45 -0.36 10.51 4.06
N ALA A 46 0.66 10.80 4.87
CA ALA A 46 1.83 11.55 4.44
C ALA A 46 2.59 10.82 3.32
N ALA A 47 2.86 9.53 3.50
CA ALA A 47 3.55 8.72 2.50
C ALA A 47 2.74 8.57 1.20
N THR A 48 1.41 8.44 1.29
CA THR A 48 0.52 8.40 0.11
C THR A 48 0.57 9.73 -0.66
N LEU A 49 0.52 10.88 0.02
CA LEU A 49 0.63 12.19 -0.62
C LEU A 49 1.97 12.33 -1.37
N LEU A 50 3.08 11.92 -0.76
CA LEU A 50 4.39 11.90 -1.42
C LEU A 50 4.40 11.00 -2.66
N GLY A 51 3.81 9.81 -2.57
CA GLY A 51 3.66 8.89 -3.71
C GLY A 51 2.78 9.47 -4.82
N SER A 52 1.70 10.15 -4.45
CA SER A 52 0.81 10.85 -5.40
C SER A 52 1.55 11.95 -6.17
N LEU A 53 2.33 12.78 -5.47
CA LEU A 53 3.14 13.82 -6.12
C LEU A 53 4.19 13.22 -7.05
N THR A 54 4.84 12.14 -6.63
CA THR A 54 5.83 11.44 -7.45
C THR A 54 5.22 10.79 -8.70
N ALA A 55 3.92 10.47 -8.68
CA ALA A 55 3.21 9.88 -9.82
C ALA A 55 3.21 10.79 -11.06
N VAL A 56 3.30 12.10 -10.90
CA VAL A 56 3.45 13.05 -12.02
C VAL A 56 4.64 12.69 -12.91
N PHE A 57 5.74 12.25 -12.29
CA PHE A 57 6.98 11.97 -12.98
C PHE A 57 7.14 10.49 -13.38
N LEU A 58 6.61 9.56 -12.58
CA LEU A 58 6.91 8.14 -12.73
C LEU A 58 5.77 7.30 -13.30
N ALA A 59 4.53 7.75 -13.23
CA ALA A 59 3.34 6.92 -13.52
C ALA A 59 2.50 7.39 -14.72
N GLY A 60 3.10 8.13 -15.65
CA GLY A 60 2.40 8.64 -16.84
C GLY A 60 1.80 7.55 -17.74
N GLN A 61 2.36 6.35 -17.76
CA GLN A 61 1.81 5.23 -18.52
C GLN A 61 0.51 4.68 -17.88
N LEU A 62 0.42 4.63 -16.54
CA LEU A 62 -0.81 4.28 -15.84
C LEU A 62 -1.94 5.26 -16.17
N LEU A 63 -1.64 6.54 -16.18
CA LEU A 63 -2.60 7.58 -16.55
C LEU A 63 -3.16 7.34 -17.98
N LYS A 64 -2.31 6.99 -18.94
CA LYS A 64 -2.73 6.65 -20.32
C LYS A 64 -3.60 5.38 -20.34
N ASN A 65 -3.21 4.33 -19.63
CA ASN A 65 -3.92 3.05 -19.65
C ASN A 65 -5.34 3.17 -19.06
N PHE A 66 -5.51 3.99 -17.99
CA PHE A 66 -6.81 4.21 -17.34
C PHE A 66 -7.68 5.29 -18.00
N SER A 67 -7.21 5.93 -19.08
CA SER A 67 -8.06 6.82 -19.90
C SER A 67 -9.16 6.08 -20.67
N GLY A 68 -9.16 4.75 -20.72
CA GLY A 68 -10.11 3.92 -21.47
C GLY A 68 -9.80 3.80 -22.97
N ARG A 69 -8.81 4.51 -23.49
CA ARG A 69 -8.43 4.46 -24.91
C ARG A 69 -8.03 3.07 -25.36
N GLY A 70 -8.64 2.61 -26.44
CA GLY A 70 -8.43 1.29 -27.00
C GLY A 70 -9.08 0.14 -26.21
N LEU A 71 -9.74 0.40 -25.08
CA LEU A 71 -10.58 -0.56 -24.38
C LEU A 71 -12.03 -0.47 -24.87
N VAL A 72 -12.53 0.74 -25.05
CA VAL A 72 -13.82 1.10 -25.63
C VAL A 72 -13.61 2.09 -26.78
N ASP A 73 -14.68 2.44 -27.49
CA ASP A 73 -14.61 3.42 -28.58
C ASP A 73 -14.04 4.75 -28.11
N ASN A 74 -13.11 5.31 -28.87
CA ASN A 74 -12.41 6.55 -28.52
C ASN A 74 -13.36 7.76 -28.41
N SER A 75 -14.49 7.76 -29.08
CA SER A 75 -15.53 8.78 -28.94
C SER A 75 -16.14 8.83 -27.54
N LEU A 76 -16.30 7.68 -26.89
CA LEU A 76 -16.81 7.59 -25.52
C LEU A 76 -15.81 8.13 -24.51
N VAL A 77 -14.53 7.85 -24.70
CA VAL A 77 -13.47 8.30 -23.80
C VAL A 77 -13.41 9.83 -23.70
N SER A 78 -13.82 10.53 -24.74
CA SER A 78 -13.92 11.99 -24.78
C SER A 78 -15.28 12.52 -24.30
N ASN A 79 -16.22 11.65 -23.96
CA ASN A 79 -17.55 12.03 -23.50
C ASN A 79 -17.58 12.16 -21.96
N SER A 80 -17.89 13.34 -21.46
CA SER A 80 -17.95 13.63 -20.02
C SER A 80 -19.02 12.82 -19.28
N GLN A 81 -20.14 12.47 -19.93
CA GLN A 81 -21.20 11.65 -19.33
C GLN A 81 -20.71 10.21 -19.11
N TYR A 82 -20.02 9.64 -20.10
CA TYR A 82 -19.41 8.32 -19.99
C TYR A 82 -18.37 8.28 -18.85
N VAL A 83 -17.42 9.21 -18.86
CA VAL A 83 -16.36 9.27 -17.85
C VAL A 83 -16.93 9.52 -16.45
N GLY A 84 -17.97 10.36 -16.35
CA GLY A 84 -18.70 10.59 -15.10
C GLY A 84 -19.43 9.34 -14.61
N ALA A 85 -20.03 8.56 -15.52
CA ALA A 85 -20.66 7.29 -15.16
C ALA A 85 -19.67 6.26 -14.63
N VAL A 86 -18.49 6.18 -15.25
CA VAL A 86 -17.37 5.35 -14.78
C VAL A 86 -16.93 5.76 -13.36
N ALA A 87 -16.71 7.06 -13.14
CA ALA A 87 -16.31 7.57 -11.83
C ALA A 87 -17.38 7.31 -10.76
N LEU A 88 -18.65 7.52 -11.10
CA LEU A 88 -19.78 7.30 -10.17
C LEU A 88 -19.95 5.81 -9.84
N GLY A 89 -19.95 4.93 -10.84
CA GLY A 89 -20.08 3.48 -10.65
C GLY A 89 -18.92 2.92 -9.80
N ALA A 90 -17.69 3.32 -10.09
CA ALA A 90 -16.53 2.94 -9.29
C ALA A 90 -16.60 3.49 -7.86
N SER A 91 -16.97 4.77 -7.69
CA SER A 91 -17.11 5.40 -6.37
C SER A 91 -18.12 4.70 -5.49
N LEU A 92 -19.33 4.44 -6.02
CA LEU A 92 -20.39 3.73 -5.30
C LEU A 92 -19.96 2.32 -4.88
N THR A 93 -19.29 1.58 -5.78
CA THR A 93 -18.76 0.24 -5.49
C THR A 93 -17.77 0.27 -4.31
N VAL A 94 -16.81 1.20 -4.34
CA VAL A 94 -15.78 1.32 -3.29
C VAL A 94 -16.39 1.78 -1.97
N LEU A 95 -17.34 2.74 -1.99
CA LEU A 95 -18.02 3.21 -0.78
C LEU A 95 -18.88 2.13 -0.12
N LEU A 96 -19.60 1.34 -0.92
CA LEU A 96 -20.39 0.21 -0.41
C LEU A 96 -19.49 -0.80 0.31
N ALA A 97 -18.38 -1.20 -0.32
CA ALA A 97 -17.43 -2.11 0.29
C ALA A 97 -16.78 -1.53 1.56
N THR A 98 -16.45 -0.24 1.55
CA THR A 98 -15.90 0.45 2.72
C THR A 98 -16.87 0.46 3.90
N ARG A 99 -18.17 0.65 3.64
CA ARG A 99 -19.22 0.60 4.68
C ARG A 99 -19.30 -0.74 5.39
N VAL A 100 -19.06 -1.84 4.68
CA VAL A 100 -19.03 -3.19 5.27
C VAL A 100 -17.63 -3.61 5.72
N GLY A 101 -16.62 -2.75 5.56
CA GLY A 101 -15.25 -3.00 5.97
C GLY A 101 -14.47 -3.95 5.04
N MET A 102 -14.96 -4.21 3.83
CA MET A 102 -14.28 -5.10 2.89
C MET A 102 -13.17 -4.38 2.13
N PRO A 103 -11.93 -4.91 2.17
CA PRO A 103 -10.84 -4.41 1.36
C PRO A 103 -11.02 -4.87 -0.08
N ILE A 104 -11.46 -3.96 -0.95
CA ILE A 104 -11.61 -4.22 -2.38
C ILE A 104 -10.59 -3.44 -3.20
N SER A 105 -10.55 -3.73 -4.49
CA SER A 105 -9.68 -3.07 -5.46
C SER A 105 -10.39 -1.92 -6.16
N THR A 106 -9.93 -0.70 -5.96
CA THR A 106 -10.38 0.46 -6.76
C THR A 106 -10.06 0.26 -8.24
N THR A 107 -8.96 -0.44 -8.57
CA THR A 107 -8.63 -0.79 -9.96
C THR A 107 -9.69 -1.70 -10.59
N HIS A 108 -10.17 -2.74 -9.87
CA HIS A 108 -11.27 -3.58 -10.34
C HIS A 108 -12.56 -2.77 -10.51
N SER A 109 -12.85 -1.88 -9.57
CA SER A 109 -14.04 -1.02 -9.64
C SER A 109 -13.99 -0.10 -10.86
N LEU A 110 -12.83 0.49 -11.16
CA LEU A 110 -12.63 1.33 -12.36
C LEU A 110 -12.78 0.52 -13.65
N VAL A 111 -12.11 -0.63 -13.75
CA VAL A 111 -12.18 -1.49 -14.95
C VAL A 111 -13.59 -2.00 -15.15
N GLY A 112 -14.26 -2.46 -14.09
CA GLY A 112 -15.65 -2.89 -14.16
C GLY A 112 -16.58 -1.77 -14.66
N ALA A 113 -16.46 -0.56 -14.09
CA ALA A 113 -17.28 0.57 -14.49
C ALA A 113 -17.00 1.03 -15.93
N LEU A 114 -15.73 1.01 -16.40
CA LEU A 114 -15.36 1.28 -17.80
C LEU A 114 -16.05 0.31 -18.74
N VAL A 115 -16.00 -0.99 -18.45
CA VAL A 115 -16.64 -2.03 -19.27
C VAL A 115 -18.16 -1.90 -19.25
N GLY A 116 -18.76 -1.75 -18.06
CA GLY A 116 -20.21 -1.70 -17.91
C GLY A 116 -20.85 -0.46 -18.53
N ALA A 117 -20.24 0.71 -18.34
CA ALA A 117 -20.67 1.94 -19.01
C ALA A 117 -20.45 1.86 -20.52
N GLY A 118 -19.35 1.25 -20.99
CA GLY A 118 -19.08 1.01 -22.40
C GLY A 118 -20.17 0.14 -23.06
N TRP A 119 -20.53 -0.96 -22.43
CA TRP A 119 -21.63 -1.82 -22.89
C TRP A 119 -22.97 -1.09 -22.92
N ALA A 120 -23.28 -0.32 -21.89
CA ALA A 120 -24.52 0.46 -21.85
C ALA A 120 -24.59 1.56 -22.92
N ALA A 121 -23.41 2.02 -23.39
CA ALA A 121 -23.28 2.95 -24.51
C ALA A 121 -23.33 2.25 -25.91
N GLY A 122 -23.42 0.93 -25.95
CA GLY A 122 -23.36 0.16 -27.20
C GLY A 122 -21.95 -0.02 -27.78
N SER A 123 -20.89 0.29 -27.03
CA SER A 123 -19.52 0.14 -27.48
C SER A 123 -19.05 -1.32 -27.39
N ALA A 124 -18.31 -1.76 -28.41
CA ALA A 124 -17.53 -2.99 -28.32
C ALA A 124 -16.39 -2.83 -27.34
N VAL A 125 -16.22 -3.80 -26.43
CA VAL A 125 -15.10 -3.85 -25.51
C VAL A 125 -13.99 -4.71 -26.10
N ASN A 126 -12.77 -4.17 -26.15
CA ASN A 126 -11.60 -4.90 -26.64
C ASN A 126 -11.19 -5.97 -25.61
N ALA A 127 -11.63 -7.22 -25.85
CA ALA A 127 -11.38 -8.35 -24.97
C ALA A 127 -9.87 -8.68 -24.83
N GLY A 128 -9.07 -8.51 -25.90
CA GLY A 128 -7.62 -8.72 -25.86
C GLY A 128 -6.94 -7.75 -24.91
N LYS A 129 -7.24 -6.46 -25.03
CA LYS A 129 -6.71 -5.43 -24.15
C LYS A 129 -7.20 -5.61 -22.70
N LEU A 130 -8.47 -5.93 -22.50
CA LEU A 130 -9.02 -6.21 -21.18
C LEU A 130 -8.32 -7.40 -20.50
N GLY A 131 -8.06 -8.47 -21.27
CA GLY A 131 -7.40 -9.68 -20.76
C GLY A 131 -5.93 -9.46 -20.45
N LEU A 132 -5.15 -8.98 -21.41
CA LEU A 132 -3.69 -8.90 -21.30
C LEU A 132 -3.23 -7.68 -20.49
N ASP A 133 -3.82 -6.50 -20.76
CA ASP A 133 -3.35 -5.27 -20.13
C ASP A 133 -3.93 -5.05 -18.72
N PHE A 134 -5.11 -5.63 -18.44
CA PHE A 134 -5.78 -5.44 -17.15
C PHE A 134 -5.89 -6.73 -16.33
N PHE A 135 -6.52 -7.78 -16.83
CA PHE A 135 -6.78 -8.98 -16.04
C PHE A 135 -5.52 -9.75 -15.69
N ALA A 136 -4.59 -9.92 -16.62
CA ALA A 136 -3.37 -10.68 -16.36
C ALA A 136 -2.55 -10.10 -15.20
N PRO A 137 -2.22 -8.78 -15.14
CA PRO A 137 -1.51 -8.21 -14.00
C PRO A 137 -2.37 -8.15 -12.73
N LEU A 138 -3.68 -7.90 -12.84
CA LEU A 138 -4.58 -7.83 -11.68
C LEU A 138 -4.74 -9.18 -10.97
N LEU A 139 -4.90 -10.26 -11.74
CA LEU A 139 -5.04 -11.61 -11.21
C LEU A 139 -3.69 -12.21 -10.84
N GLY A 140 -2.64 -11.94 -11.61
CA GLY A 140 -1.30 -12.48 -11.36
C GLY A 140 -0.62 -11.87 -10.13
N SER A 141 -0.86 -10.58 -9.84
CA SER A 141 -0.14 -9.87 -8.77
C SER A 141 -0.34 -10.44 -7.36
N PRO A 142 -1.52 -10.89 -6.90
CA PRO A 142 -1.66 -11.50 -5.58
C PRO A 142 -0.93 -12.85 -5.48
N PHE A 143 -0.91 -13.67 -6.54
CA PHE A 143 -0.16 -14.92 -6.55
C PHE A 143 1.35 -14.67 -6.50
N LEU A 144 1.82 -13.67 -7.23
CA LEU A 144 3.21 -13.23 -7.14
C LEU A 144 3.57 -12.77 -5.72
N ALA A 145 2.68 -12.02 -5.07
CA ALA A 145 2.88 -11.56 -3.70
C ALA A 145 2.88 -12.72 -2.69
N ILE A 146 1.98 -13.70 -2.82
CA ILE A 146 1.98 -14.92 -2.01
C ILE A 146 3.32 -15.64 -2.20
N ALA A 147 3.71 -15.96 -3.43
CA ALA A 147 4.94 -16.68 -3.73
C ALA A 147 6.18 -15.94 -3.23
N ALA A 148 6.28 -14.64 -3.50
CA ALA A 148 7.41 -13.83 -3.04
C ALA A 148 7.50 -13.80 -1.50
N THR A 149 6.37 -13.63 -0.80
CA THR A 149 6.37 -13.59 0.66
C THR A 149 6.69 -14.95 1.27
N THR A 150 6.14 -16.04 0.71
CA THR A 150 6.43 -17.42 1.17
C THR A 150 7.90 -17.80 0.97
N LEU A 151 8.58 -17.21 0.01
CA LEU A 151 10.01 -17.41 -0.22
C LEU A 151 10.86 -16.46 0.65
N CYS A 152 10.56 -15.15 0.65
CA CYS A 152 11.38 -14.14 1.31
C CYS A 152 11.36 -14.25 2.83
N TYR A 153 10.21 -14.57 3.44
CA TYR A 153 10.12 -14.61 4.89
C TYR A 153 11.03 -15.70 5.53
N PRO A 154 10.98 -16.99 5.12
CA PRO A 154 11.89 -18.00 5.65
C PRO A 154 13.36 -17.70 5.36
N LEU A 155 13.67 -17.13 4.18
CA LEU A 155 15.02 -16.77 3.81
C LEU A 155 15.60 -15.73 4.77
N LEU A 156 14.88 -14.64 5.02
CA LEU A 156 15.31 -13.58 5.94
C LEU A 156 15.33 -14.05 7.40
N HIS A 157 14.34 -14.88 7.79
CA HIS A 157 14.28 -15.45 9.13
C HIS A 157 15.49 -16.37 9.42
N ASN A 158 15.81 -17.28 8.50
CA ASN A 158 16.95 -18.17 8.61
C ASN A 158 18.28 -17.42 8.54
N ALA A 159 18.39 -16.40 7.67
CA ALA A 159 19.58 -15.54 7.60
C ALA A 159 19.83 -14.85 8.95
N ARG A 160 18.77 -14.27 9.55
CA ARG A 160 18.85 -13.66 10.88
C ARG A 160 19.34 -14.65 11.94
N GLN A 161 18.79 -15.87 11.93
CA GLN A 161 19.19 -16.91 12.89
C GLN A 161 20.67 -17.33 12.71
N ARG A 162 21.12 -17.49 11.46
CA ARG A 162 22.51 -17.85 11.16
C ARG A 162 23.52 -16.80 11.58
N ILE A 163 23.14 -15.51 11.52
CA ILE A 163 23.97 -14.39 11.96
C ILE A 163 23.93 -14.24 13.51
N GLY A 164 23.06 -14.99 14.20
CA GLY A 164 22.91 -14.91 15.65
C GLY A 164 22.20 -13.68 16.17
N VAL A 165 21.46 -12.94 15.30
CA VAL A 165 20.69 -11.76 15.70
C VAL A 165 19.41 -12.18 16.39
N THR A 166 19.29 -11.90 17.68
CA THR A 166 18.10 -12.09 18.52
C THR A 166 17.39 -10.75 18.75
N GLU A 167 16.28 -10.76 19.45
CA GLU A 167 15.58 -9.53 19.87
C GLU A 167 16.38 -8.71 20.88
N HIS A 168 17.28 -9.35 21.64
CA HIS A 168 18.16 -8.71 22.61
C HIS A 168 19.52 -8.29 22.03
N THR A 169 19.77 -8.56 20.75
CA THR A 169 21.01 -8.15 20.10
C THR A 169 21.04 -6.63 19.95
N CYS A 170 22.13 -6.02 20.42
CA CYS A 170 22.36 -4.59 20.39
C CYS A 170 23.66 -4.26 19.65
N LEU A 171 23.60 -3.27 18.76
CA LEU A 171 24.79 -2.64 18.20
C LEU A 171 25.26 -1.55 19.18
N CYS A 172 26.36 -1.83 19.87
CA CYS A 172 26.92 -0.91 20.85
C CYS A 172 27.96 -0.03 20.17
N VAL A 173 27.79 1.28 20.26
CA VAL A 173 28.76 2.28 19.80
C VAL A 173 29.10 3.17 20.95
N GLY A 174 30.35 3.17 21.38
CA GLY A 174 30.76 3.99 22.53
C GLY A 174 32.25 3.89 22.84
N GLN A 175 32.66 4.62 23.87
CA GLN A 175 34.02 4.55 24.39
C GLN A 175 34.14 3.35 25.35
N GLN A 176 35.03 2.43 25.02
CA GLN A 176 35.26 1.23 25.84
C GLN A 176 35.96 1.60 27.16
N THR A 177 35.38 1.17 28.28
CA THR A 177 36.08 1.24 29.58
C THR A 177 37.12 0.11 29.61
N VAL A 178 38.39 0.47 29.64
CA VAL A 178 39.46 -0.53 29.73
C VAL A 178 39.48 -1.13 31.12
N GLU A 179 39.54 -2.46 31.17
CA GLU A 179 39.66 -3.21 32.41
C GLU A 179 40.97 -2.83 33.12
N VAL A 180 40.88 -2.56 34.41
CA VAL A 180 42.05 -2.26 35.24
C VAL A 180 42.86 -3.54 35.40
N VAL A 181 44.01 -3.65 34.74
CA VAL A 181 44.94 -4.74 34.97
C VAL A 181 45.75 -4.39 36.23
N PRO A 182 45.66 -5.17 37.30
CA PRO A 182 46.48 -4.93 38.47
C PRO A 182 47.96 -5.17 38.14
N VAL A 183 48.71 -4.08 38.02
CA VAL A 183 50.18 -4.17 37.94
C VAL A 183 50.71 -4.33 39.38
N ALA A 184 51.61 -5.30 39.58
CA ALA A 184 52.13 -5.71 40.88
C ALA A 184 52.95 -4.66 41.64
N SER A 185 52.79 -3.40 41.39
CA SER A 185 53.40 -2.29 42.16
C SER A 185 52.47 -1.08 42.17
N TYR A 186 51.87 -0.84 43.28
CA TYR A 186 51.27 0.37 43.86
C TYR A 186 50.80 1.55 43.01
N ALA A 187 50.67 1.45 41.70
CA ALA A 187 50.08 2.49 40.88
C ALA A 187 49.11 1.86 39.87
N ALA A 188 47.81 1.97 40.14
CA ALA A 188 46.75 1.68 39.13
C ALA A 188 46.80 2.78 38.06
N VAL A 189 47.34 2.50 36.91
CA VAL A 189 47.23 3.41 35.75
C VAL A 189 45.93 3.12 35.06
N LEU A 190 44.96 3.99 35.25
CA LEU A 190 43.76 4.07 34.45
C LEU A 190 44.10 4.59 33.05
N GLN A 191 44.42 3.70 32.13
CA GLN A 191 44.59 4.10 30.75
C GLN A 191 43.20 4.18 30.12
N ARG A 192 42.66 5.39 30.02
CA ARG A 192 41.42 5.68 29.33
C ARG A 192 41.67 5.60 27.83
N ALA A 193 41.33 4.46 27.22
CA ALA A 193 41.35 4.37 25.78
C ALA A 193 40.10 5.12 25.25
N GLU A 194 40.29 6.32 24.70
CA GLU A 194 39.24 7.13 24.08
C GLU A 194 38.95 6.64 22.65
N GLN A 195 39.10 5.36 22.34
CA GLN A 195 38.78 4.84 21.05
C GLN A 195 37.29 4.47 20.97
N LEU A 196 36.61 5.08 20.01
CA LEU A 196 35.24 4.68 19.65
C LEU A 196 35.27 3.23 19.18
N SER A 197 34.63 2.34 19.88
CA SER A 197 34.50 0.94 19.46
C SER A 197 33.06 0.61 19.09
N ILE A 198 32.91 -0.21 18.05
CA ILE A 198 31.64 -0.73 17.60
C ILE A 198 31.68 -2.23 17.90
N SER A 199 30.71 -2.71 18.67
CA SER A 199 30.59 -4.14 18.99
C SER A 199 29.14 -4.61 18.92
N LEU A 200 28.93 -5.86 18.53
CA LEU A 200 27.66 -6.55 18.66
C LEU A 200 27.64 -7.28 20.00
N GLY A 201 26.60 -7.09 20.78
CA GLY A 201 26.42 -7.75 22.07
C GLY A 201 24.97 -7.81 22.49
N ASP A 202 24.72 -8.31 23.68
CA ASP A 202 23.43 -8.22 24.32
C ASP A 202 23.25 -6.83 24.96
N THR A 203 22.02 -6.35 25.06
CA THR A 203 21.68 -5.05 25.68
C THR A 203 22.27 -4.90 27.10
N VAL A 204 22.30 -5.97 27.90
CA VAL A 204 22.88 -5.99 29.22
C VAL A 204 24.41 -5.81 29.16
N VAL A 205 25.06 -6.52 28.25
CA VAL A 205 26.51 -6.46 28.04
C VAL A 205 26.91 -5.07 27.51
N CYS A 206 26.14 -4.49 26.62
CA CYS A 206 26.36 -3.14 26.12
C CYS A 206 26.34 -2.11 27.28
N ARG A 207 25.32 -2.17 28.12
CA ARG A 207 25.18 -1.25 29.28
C ARG A 207 26.32 -1.41 30.33
N SER A 208 26.80 -2.64 30.52
CA SER A 208 27.90 -2.89 31.46
C SER A 208 29.28 -2.50 30.91
N ARG A 209 29.46 -2.62 29.56
CA ARG A 209 30.76 -2.39 28.90
C ARG A 209 31.04 -0.91 28.66
N TYR A 210 30.00 -0.11 28.51
CA TYR A 210 30.11 1.31 28.19
C TYR A 210 29.47 2.16 29.28
N GLN A 211 30.30 2.72 30.17
CA GLN A 211 29.85 3.72 31.17
C GLN A 211 29.89 5.11 30.52
N GLY A 212 28.74 5.71 30.25
CA GLY A 212 28.65 7.05 29.70
C GLY A 212 27.67 7.12 28.50
N HIS A 213 27.85 8.04 27.57
CA HIS A 213 27.00 8.23 26.43
C HIS A 213 27.12 7.05 25.43
N ILE A 214 26.15 6.14 25.46
CA ILE A 214 26.04 4.99 24.55
C ILE A 214 24.99 5.31 23.51
N LEU A 215 25.35 5.27 22.23
CA LEU A 215 24.39 5.09 21.14
C LEU A 215 24.22 3.58 20.95
N GLY A 216 23.30 2.98 21.73
CA GLY A 216 22.90 1.59 21.54
C GLY A 216 21.67 1.52 20.64
N ILE A 217 21.78 0.88 19.48
CA ILE A 217 20.62 0.57 18.65
C ILE A 217 20.26 -0.90 18.88
N GLU A 218 19.17 -1.13 19.60
CA GLU A 218 18.63 -2.47 19.80
C GLU A 218 18.06 -3.01 18.47
N ALA A 219 18.27 -4.29 18.21
CA ALA A 219 17.77 -4.93 16.99
C ALA A 219 16.25 -4.83 16.86
N SER A 220 15.51 -4.88 17.96
CA SER A 220 14.08 -4.64 18.04
C SER A 220 13.70 -3.25 17.53
N VAL A 221 14.37 -2.21 18.03
CA VAL A 221 14.15 -0.81 17.64
C VAL A 221 14.53 -0.59 16.16
N ALA A 222 15.63 -1.18 15.70
CA ALA A 222 16.03 -1.13 14.30
C ALA A 222 14.96 -1.79 13.39
N LEU A 223 14.42 -2.94 13.81
CA LEU A 223 13.37 -3.63 13.09
C LEU A 223 12.08 -2.80 13.04
N ASP A 224 11.73 -2.11 14.14
CA ASP A 224 10.55 -1.23 14.16
C ASP A 224 10.70 -0.06 13.18
N HIS A 225 11.88 0.57 13.14
CA HIS A 225 12.15 1.62 12.15
C HIS A 225 12.08 1.10 10.71
N LEU A 226 12.64 -0.09 10.43
CA LEU A 226 12.54 -0.72 9.12
C LEU A 226 11.09 -1.08 8.77
N HIS A 227 10.30 -1.51 9.75
CA HIS A 227 8.88 -1.78 9.58
C HIS A 227 8.11 -0.49 9.28
N TYR A 228 8.37 0.62 9.97
CA TYR A 228 7.80 1.93 9.65
C TYR A 228 8.15 2.39 8.23
N LEU A 229 9.42 2.27 7.84
CA LEU A 229 9.88 2.63 6.49
C LEU A 229 9.22 1.78 5.42
N SER A 230 9.15 0.46 5.62
CA SER A 230 8.50 -0.46 4.67
C SER A 230 7.00 -0.19 4.53
N ALA A 231 6.30 0.12 5.63
CA ALA A 231 4.91 0.52 5.62
C ALA A 231 4.68 1.87 4.91
N GLY A 232 5.60 2.82 5.12
CA GLY A 232 5.66 4.06 4.36
C GLY A 232 5.87 3.82 2.87
N ALA A 233 6.75 2.89 2.50
CA ALA A 233 6.98 2.50 1.11
C ALA A 233 5.73 1.90 0.45
N VAL A 234 4.94 1.07 1.15
CA VAL A 234 3.65 0.57 0.64
C VAL A 234 2.66 1.72 0.44
N SER A 235 2.55 2.62 1.41
CA SER A 235 1.65 3.77 1.32
C SER A 235 2.06 4.73 0.20
N PHE A 236 3.35 4.95 0.01
CA PHE A 236 3.93 5.68 -1.12
C PHE A 236 3.60 4.99 -2.45
N ALA A 237 3.86 3.67 -2.54
CA ALA A 237 3.55 2.85 -3.71
C ALA A 237 2.07 2.93 -4.09
N ARG A 238 1.18 2.97 -3.09
CA ARG A 238 -0.26 3.17 -3.28
C ARG A 238 -0.57 4.53 -3.91
N GLY A 239 -0.02 5.63 -3.38
CA GLY A 239 -0.20 6.97 -3.95
C GLY A 239 0.29 7.03 -5.40
N LEU A 240 1.47 6.45 -5.67
CA LEU A 240 2.07 6.33 -7.00
C LEU A 240 1.18 5.54 -7.98
N ASN A 241 0.51 4.49 -7.50
CA ASN A 241 -0.30 3.58 -8.30
C ASN A 241 -1.74 4.07 -8.53
N ASP A 242 -2.40 4.62 -7.52
CA ASP A 242 -3.84 4.89 -7.55
C ASP A 242 -4.19 6.30 -8.04
N THR A 243 -3.38 7.30 -7.69
CA THR A 243 -3.61 8.68 -8.10
C THR A 243 -3.70 8.85 -9.62
N PRO A 244 -2.77 8.32 -10.45
CA PRO A 244 -2.85 8.49 -11.90
C PRO A 244 -4.07 7.79 -12.51
N LYS A 245 -4.56 6.68 -11.93
CA LYS A 245 -5.75 5.97 -12.40
C LYS A 245 -7.00 6.82 -12.26
N ILE A 246 -7.15 7.51 -11.13
CA ILE A 246 -8.27 8.42 -10.88
C ILE A 246 -8.11 9.72 -11.67
N ALA A 247 -6.89 10.26 -11.72
CA ALA A 247 -6.57 11.46 -12.48
C ALA A 247 -6.83 11.30 -13.99
N ALA A 248 -6.71 10.08 -14.53
CA ALA A 248 -7.02 9.77 -15.92
C ALA A 248 -8.44 10.15 -16.33
N LEU A 249 -9.40 10.11 -15.41
CA LEU A 249 -10.79 10.50 -15.65
C LEU A 249 -10.96 12.02 -15.83
N LEU A 250 -10.01 12.83 -15.36
CA LEU A 250 -10.02 14.29 -15.55
C LEU A 250 -9.39 14.73 -16.88
N LEU A 251 -8.81 13.80 -17.65
CA LEU A 251 -8.23 14.12 -18.97
C LEU A 251 -9.27 14.62 -19.98
N VAL A 252 -10.54 14.28 -19.81
CA VAL A 252 -11.65 14.73 -20.66
C VAL A 252 -12.01 16.21 -20.43
N ALA A 253 -11.64 16.77 -19.27
CA ALA A 253 -11.84 18.16 -18.91
C ALA A 253 -10.59 18.70 -18.20
N PRO A 254 -9.53 19.06 -18.92
CA PRO A 254 -8.24 19.46 -18.35
C PRO A 254 -8.34 20.88 -17.76
N LEU A 255 -8.85 20.95 -16.51
CA LEU A 255 -8.97 22.21 -15.77
C LEU A 255 -7.65 22.65 -15.13
N PHE A 256 -6.73 21.72 -14.89
CA PHE A 256 -5.49 21.95 -14.16
C PHE A 256 -4.31 21.33 -14.92
N GLY A 257 -3.12 21.92 -14.78
CA GLY A 257 -1.87 21.29 -15.22
C GLY A 257 -1.55 20.01 -14.44
N GLY A 258 -0.59 19.22 -14.91
CA GLY A 258 -0.31 17.88 -14.37
C GLY A 258 -0.22 17.79 -12.84
N VAL A 259 0.55 18.68 -12.19
CA VAL A 259 0.66 18.74 -10.72
C VAL A 259 -0.68 19.14 -10.09
N GLY A 260 -1.40 20.10 -10.64
CA GLY A 260 -2.70 20.54 -10.15
C GLY A 260 -3.73 19.39 -10.19
N THR A 261 -3.78 18.63 -11.29
CA THR A 261 -4.67 17.47 -11.43
C THR A 261 -4.39 16.41 -10.36
N VAL A 262 -3.09 16.17 -10.07
CA VAL A 262 -2.68 15.20 -9.03
C VAL A 262 -3.10 15.68 -7.64
N LEU A 263 -2.89 16.97 -7.31
CA LEU A 263 -3.29 17.53 -6.01
C LEU A 263 -4.80 17.46 -5.79
N VAL A 264 -5.57 17.77 -6.82
CA VAL A 264 -7.03 17.69 -6.82
C VAL A 264 -7.53 16.28 -6.50
N VAL A 265 -6.82 15.23 -6.92
CA VAL A 265 -7.14 13.83 -6.59
C VAL A 265 -6.56 13.44 -5.23
N ALA A 266 -5.33 13.81 -4.94
CA ALA A 266 -4.62 13.37 -3.74
C ALA A 266 -5.23 13.92 -2.44
N LEU A 267 -5.74 15.15 -2.44
CA LEU A 267 -6.35 15.74 -1.25
C LEU A 267 -7.64 15.04 -0.80
N PRO A 268 -8.64 14.77 -1.67
CA PRO A 268 -9.80 13.97 -1.27
C PRO A 268 -9.44 12.53 -0.89
N MET A 269 -8.41 11.91 -1.53
CA MET A 269 -7.89 10.60 -1.11
C MET A 269 -7.36 10.66 0.33
N ALA A 270 -6.61 11.71 0.68
CA ALA A 270 -6.13 11.90 2.05
C ALA A 270 -7.30 12.08 3.03
N LEU A 271 -8.28 12.93 2.71
CA LEU A 271 -9.47 13.16 3.53
C LEU A 271 -10.29 11.86 3.73
N GLY A 272 -10.53 11.10 2.67
CA GLY A 272 -11.23 9.81 2.74
C GLY A 272 -10.52 8.83 3.68
N GLY A 273 -9.20 8.75 3.59
CA GLY A 273 -8.38 7.95 4.47
C GLY A 273 -8.48 8.38 5.93
N LEU A 274 -8.33 9.67 6.21
CA LEU A 274 -8.39 10.21 7.57
C LEU A 274 -9.75 10.02 8.23
N LEU A 275 -10.84 10.17 7.48
CA LEU A 275 -12.19 10.16 8.02
C LEU A 275 -12.87 8.79 8.03
N SER A 276 -12.57 7.90 7.08
CA SER A 276 -13.40 6.73 6.84
C SER A 276 -12.68 5.37 6.77
N ALA A 277 -11.35 5.31 7.00
CA ALA A 277 -10.58 4.08 6.84
C ALA A 277 -10.74 3.03 7.96
N ARG A 278 -11.34 3.36 9.10
CA ARG A 278 -11.28 2.54 10.33
C ARG A 278 -11.79 1.11 10.16
N ARG A 279 -12.93 0.91 9.48
CA ARG A 279 -13.52 -0.43 9.30
C ARG A 279 -12.62 -1.36 8.48
N VAL A 280 -12.07 -0.85 7.39
CA VAL A 280 -11.13 -1.61 6.55
C VAL A 280 -9.80 -1.83 7.28
N ALA A 281 -9.34 -0.84 8.05
CA ALA A 281 -8.15 -0.95 8.88
C ALA A 281 -8.23 -2.14 9.85
N GLU A 282 -9.35 -2.31 10.56
CA GLU A 282 -9.56 -3.42 11.49
C GLU A 282 -9.53 -4.79 10.81
N VAL A 283 -10.13 -4.91 9.62
CA VAL A 283 -10.11 -6.15 8.84
C VAL A 283 -8.71 -6.50 8.38
N MET A 284 -8.01 -5.54 7.77
CA MET A 284 -6.66 -5.75 7.22
C MET A 284 -5.63 -6.04 8.30
N SER A 285 -5.74 -5.38 9.46
CA SER A 285 -4.73 -5.48 10.51
C SER A 285 -4.91 -6.69 11.43
N ARG A 286 -6.15 -7.14 11.66
CA ARG A 286 -6.44 -8.10 12.75
C ARG A 286 -7.20 -9.35 12.32
N ARG A 287 -7.89 -9.33 11.16
CA ARG A 287 -8.81 -10.42 10.78
C ARG A 287 -8.27 -11.36 9.70
N ILE A 288 -7.15 -11.02 9.06
CA ILE A 288 -6.53 -11.86 8.00
C ILE A 288 -5.60 -12.89 8.62
N THR A 289 -4.59 -12.43 9.34
CA THR A 289 -3.63 -13.27 10.06
C THR A 289 -2.98 -12.47 11.19
N PRO A 290 -2.72 -13.07 12.36
CA PRO A 290 -1.83 -12.47 13.35
C PRO A 290 -0.43 -12.33 12.75
N MET A 291 0.30 -11.30 13.16
CA MET A 291 1.65 -11.06 12.66
C MET A 291 2.52 -10.36 13.69
N ASN A 292 3.80 -10.68 13.69
CA ASN A 292 4.83 -9.95 14.43
C ASN A 292 5.50 -8.89 13.54
N HIS A 293 6.40 -8.08 14.14
CA HIS A 293 7.08 -6.96 13.47
C HIS A 293 7.86 -7.42 12.22
N GLY A 294 8.60 -8.54 12.32
CA GLY A 294 9.37 -9.07 11.18
C GLY A 294 8.50 -9.58 10.04
N GLN A 295 7.39 -10.23 10.35
CA GLN A 295 6.41 -10.69 9.36
C GLN A 295 5.75 -9.51 8.64
N GLY A 296 5.37 -8.48 9.40
CA GLY A 296 4.82 -7.24 8.86
C GLY A 296 5.82 -6.51 7.95
N PHE A 297 7.08 -6.41 8.38
CA PHE A 297 8.15 -5.84 7.57
C PHE A 297 8.30 -6.55 6.22
N VAL A 298 8.37 -7.88 6.21
CA VAL A 298 8.54 -8.67 4.96
C VAL A 298 7.31 -8.53 4.05
N ALA A 299 6.10 -8.60 4.59
CA ALA A 299 4.88 -8.40 3.81
C ALA A 299 4.85 -7.02 3.13
N ASN A 300 5.25 -5.98 3.84
CA ASN A 300 5.35 -4.62 3.29
C ASN A 300 6.46 -4.50 2.24
N LEU A 301 7.64 -5.09 2.49
CA LEU A 301 8.75 -5.04 1.54
C LEU A 301 8.34 -5.66 0.21
N VAL A 302 7.76 -6.86 0.23
CA VAL A 302 7.25 -7.53 -0.97
C VAL A 302 6.18 -6.70 -1.67
N THR A 303 5.22 -6.17 -0.91
CA THR A 303 4.14 -5.35 -1.45
C THR A 303 4.68 -4.10 -2.14
N SER A 304 5.57 -3.36 -1.49
CA SER A 304 6.11 -2.10 -2.03
C SER A 304 6.92 -2.33 -3.31
N VAL A 305 7.78 -3.35 -3.34
CA VAL A 305 8.58 -3.68 -4.52
C VAL A 305 7.69 -4.04 -5.71
N ILE A 306 6.69 -4.90 -5.52
CA ILE A 306 5.78 -5.30 -6.60
C ILE A 306 4.97 -4.09 -7.10
N VAL A 307 4.39 -3.28 -6.21
CA VAL A 307 3.51 -2.17 -6.61
C VAL A 307 4.30 -1.02 -7.23
N ILE A 308 5.47 -0.66 -6.70
CA ILE A 308 6.32 0.39 -7.29
C ILE A 308 6.81 -0.05 -8.67
N GLY A 309 7.31 -1.29 -8.78
CA GLY A 309 7.74 -1.85 -10.05
C GLY A 309 6.64 -1.84 -11.09
N ALA A 310 5.46 -2.39 -10.76
CA ALA A 310 4.30 -2.39 -11.64
C ALA A 310 3.88 -0.98 -12.08
N SER A 311 3.85 -0.03 -11.14
CA SER A 311 3.48 1.37 -11.43
C SER A 311 4.47 2.04 -12.38
N ARG A 312 5.77 1.78 -12.21
CA ARG A 312 6.83 2.31 -13.09
C ARG A 312 6.70 1.80 -14.52
N PHE A 313 6.33 0.52 -14.68
CA PHE A 313 6.11 -0.09 -15.99
C PHE A 313 4.70 0.10 -16.54
N GLY A 314 3.84 0.85 -15.87
CA GLY A 314 2.46 1.12 -16.31
C GLY A 314 1.54 -0.08 -16.21
N MET A 315 1.92 -1.14 -15.48
CA MET A 315 1.08 -2.32 -15.30
C MET A 315 -0.01 -2.03 -14.25
N PRO A 316 -1.29 -2.22 -14.58
CA PRO A 316 -2.39 -1.99 -13.64
C PRO A 316 -2.46 -3.13 -12.61
N VAL A 317 -1.82 -2.93 -11.48
CA VAL A 317 -1.95 -3.85 -10.33
C VAL A 317 -2.89 -3.25 -9.28
N SER A 318 -3.40 -4.11 -8.41
CA SER A 318 -4.18 -3.72 -7.23
C SER A 318 -3.31 -3.75 -5.99
N THR A 319 -3.12 -2.60 -5.37
CA THR A 319 -2.42 -2.50 -4.07
C THR A 319 -3.09 -3.38 -3.01
N THR A 320 -4.43 -3.49 -3.03
CA THR A 320 -5.19 -4.39 -2.14
C THR A 320 -4.84 -5.86 -2.36
N HIS A 321 -4.82 -6.30 -3.62
CA HIS A 321 -4.54 -7.70 -3.96
C HIS A 321 -3.11 -8.09 -3.57
N VAL A 322 -2.15 -7.22 -3.85
CA VAL A 322 -0.74 -7.45 -3.51
C VAL A 322 -0.54 -7.46 -2.00
N SER A 323 -1.10 -6.48 -1.27
CA SER A 323 -0.99 -6.43 0.20
C SER A 323 -1.68 -7.63 0.88
N CYS A 324 -2.91 -7.97 0.46
CA CYS A 324 -3.59 -9.15 1.00
C CYS A 324 -2.84 -10.43 0.62
N GLY A 325 -2.34 -10.54 -0.62
CA GLY A 325 -1.54 -11.68 -1.07
C GLY A 325 -0.29 -11.88 -0.20
N ALA A 326 0.43 -10.81 0.12
CA ALA A 326 1.56 -10.86 1.03
C ALA A 326 1.15 -11.35 2.44
N LEU A 327 0.03 -10.85 2.98
CA LEU A 327 -0.50 -11.32 4.26
C LEU A 327 -0.98 -12.78 4.21
N PHE A 328 -1.57 -13.22 3.08
CA PHE A 328 -1.95 -14.61 2.89
C PHE A 328 -0.71 -15.51 2.88
N GLY A 329 0.38 -15.08 2.25
CA GLY A 329 1.68 -15.75 2.27
C GLY A 329 2.25 -15.92 3.69
N ILE A 330 2.23 -14.86 4.51
CA ILE A 330 2.61 -14.94 5.93
C ILE A 330 1.70 -15.93 6.67
N GLY A 331 0.38 -15.80 6.52
CA GLY A 331 -0.58 -16.67 7.18
C GLY A 331 -0.42 -18.15 6.80
N ALA A 332 -0.07 -18.45 5.54
CA ALA A 332 0.18 -19.81 5.06
C ALA A 332 1.43 -20.43 5.72
N ILE A 333 2.55 -19.68 5.79
CA ILE A 333 3.79 -20.17 6.41
C ILE A 333 3.62 -20.36 7.91
N THR A 334 2.99 -19.39 8.58
CA THR A 334 2.79 -19.45 10.03
C THR A 334 1.67 -20.40 10.45
N ARG A 335 0.87 -20.88 9.49
CA ARG A 335 -0.35 -21.69 9.72
C ARG A 335 -1.39 -20.98 10.60
N GLN A 336 -1.39 -19.65 10.59
CA GLN A 336 -2.30 -18.82 11.39
C GLN A 336 -3.29 -18.03 10.53
N ALA A 337 -3.43 -18.39 9.26
CA ALA A 337 -4.36 -17.77 8.33
C ALA A 337 -5.82 -18.01 8.72
N HIS A 338 -6.62 -16.96 8.78
CA HIS A 338 -8.06 -17.07 8.99
C HIS A 338 -8.76 -17.35 7.65
N LEU A 339 -8.83 -18.62 7.24
CA LEU A 339 -9.33 -19.07 5.93
C LEU A 339 -10.72 -18.53 5.58
N ARG A 340 -11.64 -18.45 6.57
CA ARG A 340 -12.97 -17.86 6.34
C ARG A 340 -12.89 -16.40 5.91
N MET A 341 -11.99 -15.61 6.53
CA MET A 341 -11.80 -14.21 6.15
C MET A 341 -11.16 -14.10 4.77
N ILE A 342 -10.16 -14.93 4.47
CA ILE A 342 -9.55 -15.00 3.14
C ILE A 342 -10.60 -15.30 2.08
N ALA A 343 -11.44 -16.32 2.28
CA ALA A 343 -12.53 -16.67 1.35
C ALA A 343 -13.51 -15.51 1.16
N THR A 344 -13.85 -14.79 2.24
CA THR A 344 -14.72 -13.60 2.18
C THR A 344 -14.06 -12.47 1.35
N ILE A 345 -12.77 -12.22 1.53
CA ILE A 345 -12.04 -11.21 0.75
C ILE A 345 -11.97 -11.62 -0.73
N LEU A 346 -11.67 -12.89 -1.02
CA LEU A 346 -11.64 -13.39 -2.40
C LEU A 346 -13.01 -13.28 -3.08
N SER A 347 -14.10 -13.61 -2.39
CA SER A 347 -15.46 -13.44 -2.92
C SER A 347 -15.79 -11.96 -3.18
N ALA A 348 -15.35 -11.06 -2.29
CA ALA A 348 -15.50 -9.61 -2.51
C ALA A 348 -14.72 -9.14 -3.76
N TRP A 349 -13.55 -9.69 -4.04
CA TRP A 349 -12.80 -9.35 -5.25
C TRP A 349 -13.51 -9.81 -6.53
N VAL A 350 -14.05 -11.04 -6.52
CA VAL A 350 -14.81 -11.56 -7.68
C VAL A 350 -16.06 -10.73 -7.93
N THR A 351 -16.79 -10.35 -6.87
CA THR A 351 -18.04 -9.58 -7.00
C THR A 351 -17.82 -8.10 -7.31
N THR A 352 -16.65 -7.54 -6.99
CA THR A 352 -16.35 -6.11 -7.21
C THR A 352 -16.51 -5.71 -8.69
N LEU A 353 -15.97 -6.50 -9.61
CA LEU A 353 -15.96 -6.18 -11.03
C LEU A 353 -17.37 -6.16 -11.64
N PRO A 354 -18.22 -7.21 -11.50
CA PRO A 354 -19.58 -7.18 -12.00
C PRO A 354 -20.46 -6.12 -11.32
N THR A 355 -20.27 -5.88 -10.01
CA THR A 355 -20.99 -4.81 -9.30
C THR A 355 -20.64 -3.44 -9.88
N ALA A 356 -19.37 -3.16 -10.10
CA ALA A 356 -18.91 -1.90 -10.68
C ALA A 356 -19.39 -1.75 -12.14
N ALA A 357 -19.42 -2.84 -12.91
CA ALA A 357 -19.96 -2.82 -14.27
C ALA A 357 -21.46 -2.48 -14.28
N LEU A 358 -22.24 -3.11 -13.41
CA LEU A 358 -23.66 -2.82 -13.27
C LEU A 358 -23.91 -1.37 -12.84
N LEU A 359 -23.20 -0.90 -11.81
CA LEU A 359 -23.35 0.48 -11.34
C LEU A 359 -22.87 1.50 -12.37
N GLY A 360 -21.80 1.21 -13.14
CA GLY A 360 -21.36 2.05 -14.25
C GLY A 360 -22.40 2.14 -15.37
N ALA A 361 -23.01 1.02 -15.75
CA ALA A 361 -24.07 0.98 -16.75
C ALA A 361 -25.32 1.76 -16.32
N ILE A 362 -25.77 1.57 -15.08
CA ILE A 362 -26.90 2.31 -14.50
C ILE A 362 -26.60 3.81 -14.44
N SER A 363 -25.40 4.17 -13.96
CA SER A 363 -24.96 5.57 -13.89
C SER A 363 -24.97 6.25 -15.25
N LEU A 364 -24.53 5.56 -16.30
CA LEU A 364 -24.57 6.12 -17.65
C LEU A 364 -26.01 6.40 -18.12
N ARG A 365 -26.90 5.44 -17.95
CA ARG A 365 -28.32 5.63 -18.32
C ARG A 365 -28.95 6.81 -17.61
N LEU A 366 -28.67 6.97 -16.30
CA LEU A 366 -29.18 8.09 -15.51
C LEU A 366 -28.60 9.43 -15.99
N LEU A 367 -27.31 9.51 -16.29
CA LEU A 367 -26.67 10.74 -16.75
C LEU A 367 -27.04 11.14 -18.18
N VAL A 368 -27.42 10.20 -19.04
CA VAL A 368 -27.88 10.48 -20.41
C VAL A 368 -29.34 10.93 -20.40
N SER A 369 -30.16 10.48 -19.44
CA SER A 369 -31.55 10.88 -19.32
C SER A 369 -31.76 12.28 -18.68
N MET A 370 -30.70 12.85 -18.08
CA MET A 370 -30.66 14.21 -17.50
C MET A 370 -30.17 15.24 -18.55
#